data_592d43a34c9b825c51620b23342ee0f0
#
_entry.id   592d43a34c9b825c51620b23342ee0f0
#
_cell.length_a   1.000
_cell.length_b   1.000
_cell.length_c   1.000
_cell.angle_alpha   90.00
_cell.angle_beta   90.00
_cell.angle_gamma   90.00
#
_symmetry.space_group_name_H-M   'P 1'
#
loop_
_entity.id
_entity.type
_entity.pdbx_description
1 polymer ?
#
loop_
_entity_poly.entity_id
_entity_poly.type
_entity_poly.pdbx_seq_one_letter_code
_entity_poly.pdbx_strand_id
1 'polypeptide(L)'
;GLGDVYKRQAKLYLTYQDRFPTSDLASQTVDQIGRVTPPDNGYRARAYNHTVRADAEGYAYASLLNEELQLGATVKFRADTLDKFNLWKCLRKRDYVIGLEPCNCRTWGRDKAREHGDLVMLEPMESKDFYLELQVHDGAEELRVAAARYDGCL
;
A
#
# COMPACT_ATOMS: atom_id res chain seq x y z
N GLY A 1 -17.77 8.58 14.20
CA GLY A 1 -17.22 9.68 13.43
C GLY A 1 -17.29 9.43 11.93
N LEU A 2 -17.27 10.47 11.12
CA LEU A 2 -17.35 10.39 9.65
C LEU A 2 -16.25 9.49 9.03
N GLY A 3 -15.10 9.35 9.68
CA GLY A 3 -14.02 8.49 9.21
C GLY A 3 -14.35 7.00 9.16
N ASP A 4 -15.30 6.52 9.94
CA ASP A 4 -15.68 5.11 9.99
C ASP A 4 -16.58 4.69 8.80
N VAL A 5 -17.35 5.65 8.27
CA VAL A 5 -18.28 5.40 7.16
C VAL A 5 -17.50 5.25 5.84
N TYR A 6 -16.49 6.07 5.62
CA TYR A 6 -15.77 6.14 4.34
C TYR A 6 -14.85 4.94 4.04
N LYS A 7 -14.45 4.17 5.06
CA LYS A 7 -13.53 3.03 4.87
C LYS A 7 -14.24 1.67 4.85
N ARG A 8 -15.48 1.58 5.34
CA ARG A 8 -16.25 0.33 5.29
C ARG A 8 -16.38 -0.13 3.84
N GLN A 9 -16.14 -1.44 3.60
CA GLN A 9 -16.23 -2.08 2.29
C GLN A 9 -15.20 -1.59 1.24
N ALA A 10 -14.28 -0.72 1.60
CA ALA A 10 -13.18 -0.40 0.71
C ALA A 10 -12.30 -1.62 0.48
N LYS A 11 -11.78 -1.74 -0.74
CA LYS A 11 -10.84 -2.78 -1.15
C LYS A 11 -9.48 -2.16 -1.42
N LEU A 12 -8.45 -2.88 -1.05
CA LEU A 12 -7.06 -2.50 -1.29
C LEU A 12 -6.53 -3.22 -2.52
N TYR A 13 -5.83 -2.48 -3.35
CA TYR A 13 -5.19 -2.97 -4.56
C TYR A 13 -3.74 -2.51 -4.60
N LEU A 14 -2.87 -3.35 -5.14
CA LEU A 14 -1.45 -3.03 -5.34
C LEU A 14 -0.91 -3.80 -6.55
N THR A 15 -0.12 -3.14 -7.38
CA THR A 15 0.69 -3.82 -8.39
C THR A 15 1.97 -4.36 -7.75
N TYR A 16 2.05 -5.65 -7.48
CA TYR A 16 3.18 -6.25 -6.77
C TYR A 16 3.63 -7.59 -7.39
N GLN A 17 4.86 -7.98 -7.11
CA GLN A 17 5.44 -9.29 -7.44
C GLN A 17 5.45 -10.19 -6.20
N ASP A 18 6.05 -9.70 -5.11
CA ASP A 18 6.26 -10.46 -3.89
C ASP A 18 5.68 -9.75 -2.67
N ARG A 19 5.34 -10.53 -1.66
CA ARG A 19 4.80 -10.07 -0.39
C ARG A 19 5.54 -10.69 0.78
N PHE A 20 5.87 -9.88 1.77
CA PHE A 20 6.61 -10.26 2.97
C PHE A 20 5.88 -9.76 4.21
N PRO A 21 5.12 -10.63 4.91
CA PRO A 21 4.53 -10.26 6.19
C PRO A 21 5.60 -9.90 7.21
N THR A 22 5.37 -8.86 8.04
CA THR A 22 6.40 -8.37 8.97
C THR A 22 6.32 -8.99 10.36
N SER A 23 5.34 -9.88 10.60
CA SER A 23 5.13 -10.57 11.89
C SER A 23 4.34 -11.85 11.70
N ASP A 24 4.33 -12.73 12.70
CA ASP A 24 3.52 -13.94 12.72
C ASP A 24 2.03 -13.64 12.53
N LEU A 25 1.53 -12.58 13.18
CA LEU A 25 0.15 -12.14 13.01
C LEU A 25 -0.14 -11.70 11.56
N ALA A 26 0.77 -10.99 10.93
CA ALA A 26 0.65 -10.62 9.52
C ALA A 26 0.64 -11.85 8.62
N SER A 27 1.49 -12.84 8.88
CA SER A 27 1.53 -14.11 8.14
C SER A 27 0.22 -14.88 8.24
N GLN A 28 -0.38 -14.95 9.42
CA GLN A 28 -1.65 -15.64 9.68
C GLN A 28 -2.88 -14.95 9.06
N THR A 29 -2.76 -13.72 8.60
CA THR A 29 -3.87 -12.90 8.11
C THR A 29 -3.65 -12.35 6.70
N VAL A 30 -2.77 -12.99 5.97
CA VAL A 30 -2.40 -12.59 4.60
C VAL A 30 -3.58 -12.64 3.61
N ASP A 31 -4.51 -13.56 3.81
CA ASP A 31 -5.75 -13.70 3.04
C ASP A 31 -6.78 -12.58 3.26
N GLN A 32 -6.58 -11.78 4.31
CA GLN A 32 -7.46 -10.67 4.69
C GLN A 32 -6.86 -9.30 4.39
N ILE A 33 -5.72 -9.27 3.72
CA ILE A 33 -4.95 -8.03 3.54
C ILE A 33 -5.73 -6.99 2.73
N GLY A 34 -6.43 -7.41 1.69
CA GLY A 34 -7.21 -6.54 0.80
C GLY A 34 -8.53 -6.03 1.40
N ARG A 35 -8.98 -6.60 2.51
CA ARG A 35 -10.28 -6.26 3.10
C ARG A 35 -10.15 -5.17 4.15
N VAL A 36 -11.05 -4.20 4.12
CA VAL A 36 -11.19 -3.17 5.16
C VAL A 36 -12.44 -3.49 5.99
N THR A 37 -12.23 -4.05 7.18
CA THR A 37 -13.32 -4.41 8.10
C THR A 37 -13.76 -3.22 8.95
N PRO A 38 -14.96 -3.25 9.55
CA PRO A 38 -15.36 -2.26 10.55
C PRO A 38 -14.35 -2.14 11.70
N PRO A 39 -14.30 -0.99 12.39
CA PRO A 39 -13.42 -0.79 13.53
C PRO A 39 -13.64 -1.82 14.64
N ASP A 40 -12.56 -2.45 15.11
CA ASP A 40 -12.58 -3.42 16.19
C ASP A 40 -11.58 -3.02 17.28
N ASN A 41 -12.02 -3.01 18.55
CA ASN A 41 -11.17 -2.69 19.70
C ASN A 41 -10.01 -3.71 19.88
N GLY A 42 -10.22 -4.95 19.49
CA GLY A 42 -9.21 -6.02 19.53
C GLY A 42 -8.24 -6.03 18.35
N TYR A 43 -8.43 -5.17 17.35
CA TYR A 43 -7.58 -5.16 16.18
C TYR A 43 -6.14 -4.80 16.54
N ARG A 44 -5.22 -5.66 16.17
CA ARG A 44 -3.77 -5.43 16.30
C ARG A 44 -3.22 -4.98 14.95
N ALA A 45 -2.44 -3.91 14.95
CA ALA A 45 -1.80 -3.38 13.74
C ALA A 45 -0.95 -4.45 13.02
N ARG A 46 -0.96 -4.41 11.70
CA ARG A 46 -0.23 -5.32 10.83
C ARG A 46 0.45 -4.55 9.73
N ALA A 47 1.61 -5.01 9.32
CA ALA A 47 2.32 -4.45 8.19
C ALA A 47 2.78 -5.55 7.23
N TYR A 48 2.83 -5.21 5.95
CA TYR A 48 3.22 -6.11 4.87
C TYR A 48 4.12 -5.35 3.92
N ASN A 49 5.35 -5.81 3.78
CA ASN A 49 6.27 -5.32 2.77
C ASN A 49 5.99 -6.01 1.43
N HIS A 50 6.11 -5.27 0.35
CA HIS A 50 5.97 -5.80 -1.00
C HIS A 50 7.15 -5.35 -1.86
N THR A 51 7.50 -6.17 -2.87
CA THR A 51 8.22 -5.74 -4.04
C THR A 51 7.18 -5.37 -5.08
N VAL A 52 7.28 -4.19 -5.67
CA VAL A 52 6.27 -3.71 -6.62
C VAL A 52 6.51 -4.27 -8.02
N ARG A 53 5.44 -4.33 -8.81
CA ARG A 53 5.47 -4.63 -10.24
C ARG A 53 5.16 -3.35 -11.01
N ALA A 54 6.11 -2.91 -11.83
CA ALA A 54 5.91 -1.77 -12.71
C ALA A 54 5.09 -2.15 -13.96
N ASP A 55 4.37 -1.18 -14.49
CA ASP A 55 3.82 -1.25 -15.85
C ASP A 55 4.89 -1.00 -16.92
N ALA A 56 4.48 -0.97 -18.20
CA ALA A 56 5.38 -0.73 -19.33
C ALA A 56 6.05 0.66 -19.31
N GLU A 57 5.47 1.61 -18.57
CA GLU A 57 5.97 2.98 -18.42
C GLU A 57 6.83 3.16 -17.16
N GLY A 58 6.99 2.11 -16.35
CA GLY A 58 7.79 2.10 -15.14
C GLY A 58 7.06 2.61 -13.90
N TYR A 59 5.73 2.64 -13.90
CA TYR A 59 4.92 3.04 -12.75
C TYR A 59 4.33 1.84 -12.01
N ALA A 60 4.23 1.99 -10.70
CA ALA A 60 3.45 1.12 -9.84
C ALA A 60 2.29 1.89 -9.19
N TYR A 61 1.28 1.15 -8.75
CA TYR A 61 0.03 1.73 -8.27
C TYR A 61 -0.44 1.03 -7.00
N ALA A 62 -0.98 1.82 -6.07
CA ALA A 62 -1.69 1.32 -4.90
C ALA A 62 -2.99 2.08 -4.75
N SER A 63 -4.12 1.37 -4.61
CA SER A 63 -5.44 2.00 -4.52
C SER A 63 -6.23 1.53 -3.32
N LEU A 64 -7.01 2.45 -2.78
CA LEU A 64 -8.11 2.18 -1.87
C LEU A 64 -9.39 2.62 -2.58
N LEU A 65 -10.23 1.65 -2.96
CA LEU A 65 -11.46 1.88 -3.74
C LEU A 65 -12.68 1.44 -2.93
N ASN A 66 -13.70 2.28 -2.88
CA ASN A 66 -14.98 2.00 -2.21
C ASN A 66 -16.12 2.10 -3.23
N GLU A 67 -16.61 0.94 -3.67
CA GLU A 67 -17.66 0.84 -4.67
C GLU A 67 -19.03 1.34 -4.15
N GLU A 68 -19.30 1.18 -2.85
CA GLU A 68 -20.56 1.64 -2.26
C GLU A 68 -20.66 3.17 -2.24
N LEU A 69 -19.55 3.84 -1.92
CA LEU A 69 -19.46 5.29 -1.90
C LEU A 69 -19.13 5.88 -3.27
N GLN A 70 -18.76 5.04 -4.23
CA GLN A 70 -18.25 5.44 -5.53
C GLN A 70 -17.06 6.41 -5.43
N LEU A 71 -16.23 6.23 -4.43
CA LEU A 71 -15.05 7.04 -4.16
C LEU A 71 -13.81 6.18 -4.02
N GLY A 72 -12.69 6.70 -4.50
CA GLY A 72 -11.40 6.02 -4.36
C GLY A 72 -10.22 6.97 -4.44
N ALA A 73 -9.07 6.44 -4.04
CA ALA A 73 -7.80 7.12 -4.19
C ALA A 73 -6.73 6.13 -4.67
N THR A 74 -5.86 6.61 -5.55
CA THR A 74 -4.69 5.87 -6.03
C THR A 74 -3.42 6.67 -5.77
N VAL A 75 -2.39 6.01 -5.26
CA VAL A 75 -1.02 6.50 -5.28
C VAL A 75 -0.33 5.85 -6.47
N LYS A 76 0.10 6.66 -7.44
CA LYS A 76 0.94 6.27 -8.57
C LYS A 76 2.37 6.72 -8.28
N PHE A 77 3.35 5.90 -8.53
CA PHE A 77 4.74 6.21 -8.22
C PHE A 77 5.72 5.50 -9.16
N ARG A 78 6.94 6.03 -9.26
CA ARG A 78 8.00 5.45 -10.08
C ARG A 78 8.64 4.27 -9.36
N ALA A 79 8.59 3.09 -9.99
CA ALA A 79 9.14 1.86 -9.44
C ALA A 79 10.68 1.78 -9.52
N ASP A 80 11.33 2.58 -10.35
CA ASP A 80 12.78 2.66 -10.44
C ASP A 80 13.44 3.32 -9.22
N THR A 81 12.69 4.16 -8.50
CA THR A 81 13.16 4.83 -7.29
C THR A 81 12.45 4.39 -6.02
N LEU A 82 11.23 3.86 -6.15
CA LEU A 82 10.39 3.33 -5.08
C LEU A 82 9.98 1.90 -5.46
N ASP A 83 10.92 0.98 -5.42
CA ASP A 83 10.75 -0.42 -5.85
C ASP A 83 10.05 -1.30 -4.81
N LYS A 84 9.73 -0.72 -3.66
CA LYS A 84 9.07 -1.40 -2.54
C LYS A 84 7.83 -0.65 -2.09
N PHE A 85 6.99 -1.34 -1.37
CA PHE A 85 5.77 -0.78 -0.81
C PHE A 85 5.48 -1.41 0.55
N ASN A 86 5.23 -0.57 1.55
CA ASN A 86 4.76 -1.02 2.84
C ASN A 86 3.26 -0.71 2.98
N LEU A 87 2.47 -1.73 3.24
CA LEU A 87 1.07 -1.59 3.60
C LEU A 87 0.95 -1.72 5.12
N TRP A 88 0.57 -0.66 5.77
CA TRP A 88 0.27 -0.69 7.21
C TRP A 88 -1.22 -0.57 7.45
N LYS A 89 -1.76 -1.47 8.29
CA LYS A 89 -3.19 -1.49 8.64
C LYS A 89 -3.37 -1.46 10.16
N CYS A 90 -4.12 -0.47 10.64
CA CYS A 90 -4.63 -0.44 12.00
C CYS A 90 -6.13 -0.10 11.97
N LEU A 91 -6.97 -1.12 12.04
CA LEU A 91 -8.43 -0.97 11.97
C LEU A 91 -9.07 -0.97 13.38
N ARG A 92 -8.37 -0.36 14.35
CA ARG A 92 -8.85 -0.23 15.72
C ARG A 92 -9.80 0.95 15.83
N LYS A 93 -10.74 0.90 16.78
CA LYS A 93 -11.84 1.86 16.91
C LYS A 93 -11.42 3.33 17.01
N ARG A 94 -10.26 3.66 17.52
CA ARG A 94 -9.75 5.04 17.63
C ARG A 94 -8.61 5.38 16.67
N ASP A 95 -7.97 4.35 16.15
CA ASP A 95 -6.81 4.46 15.25
C ASP A 95 -7.13 3.78 13.92
N TYR A 96 -8.26 4.13 13.32
CA TYR A 96 -8.75 3.52 12.09
C TYR A 96 -8.03 4.09 10.88
N VAL A 97 -6.90 3.48 10.51
CA VAL A 97 -5.98 4.00 9.51
C VAL A 97 -5.39 2.89 8.64
N ILE A 98 -5.12 3.25 7.39
CA ILE A 98 -4.37 2.44 6.41
C ILE A 98 -3.28 3.34 5.83
N GLY A 99 -2.03 2.90 5.93
CA GLY A 99 -0.87 3.51 5.27
C GLY A 99 -0.63 2.85 3.92
N LEU A 100 -0.68 3.64 2.86
CA LEU A 100 -0.22 3.28 1.51
C LEU A 100 1.14 3.93 1.32
N GLU A 101 2.22 3.17 1.50
CA GLU A 101 3.56 3.70 1.72
C GLU A 101 4.55 3.22 0.64
N PRO A 102 4.61 3.86 -0.55
CA PRO A 102 5.69 3.63 -1.50
C PRO A 102 7.04 3.92 -0.84
N CYS A 103 8.00 3.04 -0.97
CA CYS A 103 9.29 3.16 -0.32
C CYS A 103 10.42 2.49 -1.13
N ASN A 104 11.65 2.78 -0.77
CA ASN A 104 12.85 2.18 -1.37
C ASN A 104 13.60 1.25 -0.40
N CYS A 105 12.99 0.92 0.74
CA CYS A 105 13.54 -0.01 1.72
C CYS A 105 12.40 -0.77 2.42
N ARG A 106 12.73 -1.91 3.00
CA ARG A 106 11.80 -2.65 3.86
C ARG A 106 11.90 -2.17 5.31
N THR A 107 10.89 -2.50 6.12
CA THR A 107 10.77 -2.06 7.52
C THR A 107 11.64 -2.86 8.50
N TRP A 108 12.71 -3.51 8.02
CA TRP A 108 13.57 -4.39 8.83
C TRP A 108 14.57 -3.66 9.71
N GLY A 109 14.81 -2.37 9.47
CA GLY A 109 15.90 -1.61 10.04
C GLY A 109 17.16 -1.62 9.16
N ARG A 110 18.05 -0.66 9.39
CA ARG A 110 19.23 -0.42 8.53
C ARG A 110 20.23 -1.59 8.54
N ASP A 111 20.40 -2.24 9.66
CA ASP A 111 21.38 -3.34 9.79
C ASP A 111 20.98 -4.51 8.88
N LYS A 112 19.74 -4.95 8.99
CA LYS A 112 19.20 -6.00 8.12
C LYS A 112 19.15 -5.58 6.65
N ALA A 113 18.77 -4.33 6.38
CA ALA A 113 18.78 -3.82 5.02
C ALA A 113 20.18 -3.86 4.39
N ARG A 114 21.22 -3.58 5.17
CA ARG A 114 22.63 -3.70 4.74
C ARG A 114 23.02 -5.16 4.49
N GLU A 115 22.66 -6.07 5.38
CA GLU A 115 22.93 -7.50 5.25
C GLU A 115 22.29 -8.10 3.99
N HIS A 116 21.09 -7.63 3.64
CA HIS A 116 20.33 -8.09 2.48
C HIS A 116 20.61 -7.32 1.17
N GLY A 117 21.50 -6.30 1.20
CA GLY A 117 21.79 -5.48 0.04
C GLY A 117 20.64 -4.53 -0.37
N ASP A 118 19.67 -4.33 0.51
CA ASP A 118 18.50 -3.45 0.29
C ASP A 118 18.76 -1.99 0.70
N LEU A 119 19.90 -1.71 1.35
CA LEU A 119 20.20 -0.36 1.83
C LEU A 119 20.66 0.54 0.68
N VAL A 120 19.83 1.51 0.34
CA VAL A 120 20.18 2.52 -0.65
C VAL A 120 21.09 3.58 -0.01
N MET A 121 22.27 3.76 -0.57
CA MET A 121 23.25 4.77 -0.15
C MET A 121 23.26 5.91 -1.16
N LEU A 122 23.54 7.11 -0.69
CA LEU A 122 23.82 8.28 -1.52
C LEU A 122 25.29 8.69 -1.31
N GLU A 123 25.96 8.99 -2.39
CA GLU A 123 27.29 9.57 -2.33
C GLU A 123 27.23 11.04 -1.86
N PRO A 124 28.35 11.60 -1.36
CA PRO A 124 28.39 13.01 -1.02
C PRO A 124 27.95 13.91 -2.18
N MET A 125 27.00 14.80 -1.94
CA MET A 125 26.39 15.70 -2.91
C MET A 125 25.49 15.02 -3.97
N GLU A 126 25.27 13.72 -3.90
CA GLU A 126 24.30 13.04 -4.73
C GLU A 126 22.87 13.39 -4.32
N SER A 127 21.97 13.57 -5.31
CA SER A 127 20.55 13.75 -5.12
C SER A 127 19.75 12.63 -5.78
N LYS A 128 18.60 12.31 -5.23
CA LYS A 128 17.66 11.33 -5.79
C LYS A 128 16.25 11.92 -5.79
N ASP A 129 15.62 11.96 -6.96
CA ASP A 129 14.26 12.44 -7.11
C ASP A 129 13.26 11.30 -6.99
N PHE A 130 12.14 11.55 -6.32
CA PHE A 130 11.04 10.62 -6.17
C PHE A 130 9.79 11.24 -6.79
N TYR A 131 9.08 10.43 -7.57
CA TYR A 131 7.83 10.83 -8.18
C TYR A 131 6.66 10.10 -7.52
N LEU A 132 5.69 10.87 -7.02
CA LEU A 132 4.40 10.40 -6.53
C LEU A 132 3.29 11.28 -7.10
N GLU A 133 2.18 10.64 -7.45
CA GLU A 133 0.95 11.28 -7.90
C GLU A 133 -0.22 10.71 -7.10
N LEU A 134 -1.05 11.59 -6.53
CA LEU A 134 -2.30 11.21 -5.89
C LEU A 134 -3.44 11.44 -6.88
N GLN A 135 -4.17 10.37 -7.18
CA GLN A 135 -5.37 10.41 -8.02
C GLN A 135 -6.59 10.18 -7.14
N VAL A 136 -7.59 11.04 -7.25
CA VAL A 136 -8.90 10.86 -6.62
C VAL A 136 -9.87 10.39 -7.70
N HIS A 137 -10.68 9.38 -7.36
CA HIS A 137 -11.68 8.81 -8.24
C HIS A 137 -13.07 9.08 -7.67
N ASP A 138 -13.93 9.69 -8.47
CA ASP A 138 -15.32 10.02 -8.12
C ASP A 138 -16.27 9.45 -9.17
N GLY A 139 -17.10 8.52 -8.74
CA GLY A 139 -18.04 7.82 -9.60
C GLY A 139 -17.61 6.40 -10.03
N ALA A 140 -18.61 5.59 -10.37
CA ALA A 140 -18.44 4.16 -10.66
C ALA A 140 -17.49 3.89 -11.84
N GLU A 141 -17.51 4.72 -12.87
CA GLU A 141 -16.68 4.53 -14.06
C GLU A 141 -15.19 4.76 -13.75
N GLU A 142 -14.86 5.81 -12.99
CA GLU A 142 -13.49 6.08 -12.60
C GLU A 142 -12.94 4.96 -11.70
N LEU A 143 -13.76 4.44 -10.78
CA LEU A 143 -13.38 3.29 -9.96
C LEU A 143 -13.12 2.05 -10.81
N ARG A 144 -13.98 1.79 -11.81
CA ARG A 144 -13.82 0.65 -12.72
C ARG A 144 -12.51 0.75 -13.51
N VAL A 145 -12.20 1.93 -14.03
CA VAL A 145 -10.94 2.18 -14.75
C VAL A 145 -9.73 2.02 -13.82
N ALA A 146 -9.82 2.54 -12.59
CA ALA A 146 -8.76 2.37 -11.61
C ALA A 146 -8.55 0.89 -11.25
N ALA A 147 -9.62 0.14 -10.99
CA ALA A 147 -9.56 -1.28 -10.64
C ALA A 147 -9.01 -2.16 -11.76
N ALA A 148 -9.23 -1.81 -13.03
CA ALA A 148 -8.76 -2.58 -14.18
C ALA A 148 -7.23 -2.64 -14.35
N ARG A 149 -6.48 -1.86 -13.57
CA ARG A 149 -5.00 -1.89 -13.54
C ARG A 149 -4.43 -3.08 -12.78
N TYR A 150 -5.26 -3.78 -12.02
CA TYR A 150 -4.84 -4.83 -11.09
C TYR A 150 -5.37 -6.20 -11.49
N ASP A 151 -4.65 -7.25 -11.12
CA ASP A 151 -5.08 -8.64 -11.33
C ASP A 151 -6.17 -9.09 -10.31
N GLY A 152 -6.60 -8.17 -9.45
CA GLY A 152 -7.56 -8.36 -8.37
C GLY A 152 -7.21 -7.51 -7.14
N CYS A 153 -8.05 -7.56 -6.09
CA CYS A 153 -7.68 -6.95 -4.81
C CYS A 153 -6.63 -7.79 -4.08
N LEU A 154 -5.90 -7.14 -3.15
CA LEU A 154 -4.88 -7.77 -2.30
C LEU A 154 -5.44 -8.92 -1.46
#